data_d99113c66be9becc9baca93ddd7a6ea4
#
_entry.id   d99113c66be9becc9baca93ddd7a6ea4
#
_cell.length_a   1.000
_cell.length_b   1.000
_cell.length_c   1.000
_cell.angle_alpha   90.00
_cell.angle_beta   90.00
_cell.angle_gamma   90.00
#
_symmetry.space_group_name_H-M   'P 1'
#
loop_
_entity.id
_entity.type
_entity.pdbx_description
1 polymer ?
#
loop_
_entity_poly.entity_id
_entity_poly.type
_entity_poly.pdbx_seq_one_letter_code
_entity_poly.pdbx_strand_id
1 'polypeptide(L)'
;MGRGGLLIAVFVLAMMPARVMAQSPAPSAADVLPVRVELGGYYSWVDRGFGDWRGINAALWVRGNHRFVPGFLVDSQTRPTGTQQNYTFMSYMNWTESFYTVQGVSGAPQRSGEAIYFPKVRYDIKGYWKLPPAKNFVLAAGYTRFDFGNPGHGNIYNLGALYYHKKLVVEGNLFVNQSRPGDLWSTSGSVSVQYGTEGKYWFGLTAGGGRELYRVESLTPLDVRLNSFSLDLFYRRWISRHVGYIFGASLQDKMDAYRRAGVSARMFFEF
;
A
#
# COMPACT_ATOMS: atom_id res chain seq x y z
N MET A 1 12.20 -27.70 26.11
CA MET A 1 11.08 -26.76 26.10
C MET A 1 11.39 -25.68 25.07
N GLY A 2 11.04 -25.94 23.81
CA GLY A 2 11.27 -25.03 22.68
C GLY A 2 10.11 -24.05 22.59
N ARG A 3 10.38 -22.77 22.77
CA ARG A 3 9.44 -21.70 22.48
C ARG A 3 9.36 -21.58 20.94
N GLY A 4 8.35 -22.23 20.36
CA GLY A 4 7.98 -22.03 18.96
C GLY A 4 7.50 -20.59 18.78
N GLY A 5 8.32 -19.78 18.11
CA GLY A 5 7.98 -18.43 17.74
C GLY A 5 6.79 -18.44 16.79
N LEU A 6 5.70 -17.81 17.21
CA LEU A 6 4.47 -17.61 16.44
C LEU A 6 4.79 -16.66 15.27
N LEU A 7 5.05 -17.22 14.10
CA LEU A 7 5.24 -16.46 12.85
C LEU A 7 3.87 -16.06 12.33
N ILE A 8 3.38 -14.90 12.76
CA ILE A 8 2.23 -14.27 12.16
C ILE A 8 2.73 -13.48 10.94
N ALA A 9 2.56 -14.07 9.78
CA ALA A 9 2.70 -13.36 8.52
C ALA A 9 1.57 -12.33 8.42
N VAL A 10 1.82 -11.17 9.01
CA VAL A 10 0.89 -10.06 8.96
C VAL A 10 0.93 -9.47 7.56
N PHE A 11 -0.15 -9.63 6.83
CA PHE A 11 -0.49 -8.86 5.67
C PHE A 11 -0.76 -7.40 6.08
N VAL A 12 0.27 -6.73 6.55
CA VAL A 12 0.32 -5.30 6.49
C VAL A 12 1.28 -4.98 5.34
N LEU A 13 0.87 -5.36 4.16
CA LEU A 13 1.00 -4.34 3.18
C LEU A 13 -0.02 -3.30 3.64
N ALA A 14 0.46 -2.28 4.35
CA ALA A 14 -0.12 -1.02 4.02
C ALA A 14 -0.33 -1.14 2.51
N MET A 15 -1.58 -1.34 2.05
CA MET A 15 -1.95 -0.79 0.78
C MET A 15 -1.51 0.65 0.97
N MET A 16 -0.21 0.93 0.68
CA MET A 16 0.05 2.22 0.13
C MET A 16 -0.95 2.22 -1.00
N PRO A 17 -2.05 2.96 -0.91
CA PRO A 17 -2.86 3.16 -2.08
C PRO A 17 -1.79 3.53 -3.06
N ALA A 18 -1.58 2.70 -4.11
CA ALA A 18 -0.76 3.12 -5.22
C ALA A 18 -1.28 4.51 -5.41
N ARG A 19 -0.50 5.48 -4.86
CA ARG A 19 -1.04 6.83 -4.73
C ARG A 19 -1.26 7.21 -6.14
N VAL A 20 -2.47 6.87 -6.61
CA VAL A 20 -2.97 7.33 -7.89
C VAL A 20 -2.75 8.80 -7.73
N MET A 21 -1.74 9.30 -8.45
CA MET A 21 -1.57 10.74 -8.57
C MET A 21 -2.87 11.18 -9.18
N ALA A 22 -3.82 11.55 -8.30
CA ALA A 22 -5.10 12.01 -8.72
C ALA A 22 -4.79 13.11 -9.71
N GLN A 23 -5.10 12.88 -10.97
CA GLN A 23 -5.06 13.92 -11.96
C GLN A 23 -6.20 14.87 -11.61
N SER A 24 -5.97 15.75 -10.64
CA SER A 24 -6.48 17.10 -10.74
C SER A 24 -6.24 17.55 -12.19
N PRO A 25 -7.10 18.40 -12.79
CA PRO A 25 -6.84 18.96 -14.12
C PRO A 25 -5.34 19.21 -14.16
N ALA A 26 -4.65 18.45 -15.00
CA ALA A 26 -3.21 18.20 -14.88
C ALA A 26 -2.51 19.52 -14.60
N PRO A 27 -1.74 19.66 -13.51
CA PRO A 27 -0.89 20.83 -13.36
C PRO A 27 -0.16 20.94 -14.70
N SER A 28 -0.06 22.12 -15.25
CA SER A 28 0.61 22.28 -16.54
C SER A 28 1.92 21.49 -16.44
N ALA A 29 2.29 20.74 -17.45
CA ALA A 29 3.48 19.88 -17.40
C ALA A 29 4.75 20.64 -16.98
N ALA A 30 4.72 21.97 -17.04
CA ALA A 30 5.73 22.91 -16.57
C ALA A 30 5.88 23.00 -15.04
N ASP A 31 4.88 22.56 -14.26
CA ASP A 31 4.88 22.77 -12.80
C ASP A 31 5.34 21.55 -11.97
N VAL A 32 5.48 20.38 -12.60
CA VAL A 32 5.92 19.14 -11.93
C VAL A 32 7.40 18.93 -12.14
N LEU A 33 8.19 19.02 -11.08
CA LEU A 33 9.61 18.73 -11.14
C LEU A 33 9.85 17.25 -11.43
N PRO A 34 10.84 16.92 -12.33
CA PRO A 34 10.95 15.59 -12.90
C PRO A 34 11.37 14.49 -11.92
N VAL A 35 12.04 14.84 -10.84
CA VAL A 35 12.51 13.86 -9.85
C VAL A 35 11.98 14.20 -8.48
N ARG A 36 11.49 13.20 -7.74
CA ARG A 36 11.14 13.31 -6.33
C ARG A 36 11.82 12.21 -5.54
N VAL A 37 12.50 12.61 -4.46
CA VAL A 37 13.05 11.72 -3.45
C VAL A 37 12.24 11.89 -2.17
N GLU A 38 11.83 10.78 -1.55
CA GLU A 38 11.14 10.78 -0.25
C GLU A 38 11.97 9.98 0.75
N LEU A 39 12.13 10.49 1.97
CA LEU A 39 12.81 9.82 3.07
C LEU A 39 12.00 9.97 4.34
N GLY A 40 11.88 8.92 5.12
CA GLY A 40 11.13 8.99 6.35
C GLY A 40 11.12 7.72 7.17
N GLY A 41 10.26 7.72 8.18
CA GLY A 41 10.10 6.59 9.05
C GLY A 41 8.70 6.52 9.65
N TYR A 42 8.46 5.43 10.36
CA TYR A 42 7.21 5.18 11.05
C TYR A 42 7.43 4.40 12.33
N TYR A 43 6.46 4.55 13.22
CA TYR A 43 6.36 3.80 14.46
C TYR A 43 4.92 3.34 14.67
N SER A 44 4.74 2.13 15.17
CA SER A 44 3.42 1.56 15.46
C SER A 44 3.43 0.83 16.78
N TRP A 45 2.48 1.18 17.62
CA TRP A 45 2.16 0.47 18.84
C TRP A 45 1.25 -0.70 18.50
N VAL A 46 1.63 -1.90 18.96
CA VAL A 46 0.88 -3.12 18.68
C VAL A 46 0.62 -3.85 20.02
N ASP A 47 -0.63 -4.10 20.29
CA ASP A 47 -1.06 -4.76 21.53
C ASP A 47 -0.88 -6.28 21.52
N ARG A 48 -1.39 -6.95 22.55
CA ARG A 48 -1.45 -8.41 22.71
C ARG A 48 -0.12 -9.13 22.58
N GLY A 49 0.97 -8.48 23.00
CA GLY A 49 2.30 -9.10 23.07
C GLY A 49 3.06 -9.16 21.74
N PHE A 50 2.54 -8.54 20.68
CA PHE A 50 3.24 -8.46 19.40
C PHE A 50 4.42 -7.50 19.42
N GLY A 51 4.47 -6.59 20.41
CA GLY A 51 5.48 -5.55 20.54
C GLY A 51 5.42 -4.53 19.42
N ASP A 52 6.16 -3.46 19.59
CA ASP A 52 6.10 -2.33 18.67
C ASP A 52 6.85 -2.57 17.37
N TRP A 53 6.34 -1.99 16.29
CA TRP A 53 6.94 -2.05 14.96
C TRP A 53 7.44 -0.67 14.56
N ARG A 54 8.62 -0.62 13.99
CA ARG A 54 9.22 0.62 13.50
C ARG A 54 9.90 0.38 12.16
N GLY A 55 10.05 1.43 11.38
CA GLY A 55 10.75 1.31 10.11
C GLY A 55 11.18 2.64 9.54
N ILE A 56 12.06 2.54 8.58
CA ILE A 56 12.50 3.64 7.73
C ILE A 56 12.18 3.32 6.29
N ASN A 57 11.84 4.32 5.51
CA ASN A 57 11.54 4.16 4.10
C ASN A 57 12.16 5.26 3.26
N ALA A 58 12.49 4.90 2.03
CA ALA A 58 12.96 5.80 0.99
C ALA A 58 12.19 5.52 -0.30
N ALA A 59 11.95 6.56 -1.09
CA ALA A 59 11.36 6.42 -2.42
C ALA A 59 12.00 7.40 -3.41
N LEU A 60 12.17 6.95 -4.63
CA LEU A 60 12.60 7.73 -5.77
C LEU A 60 11.53 7.63 -6.86
N TRP A 61 11.09 8.77 -7.37
CA TRP A 61 10.13 8.87 -8.47
C TRP A 61 10.74 9.69 -9.60
N VAL A 62 10.64 9.18 -10.84
CA VAL A 62 11.08 9.90 -12.04
C VAL A 62 9.83 10.26 -12.83
N ARG A 63 9.49 11.55 -12.89
CA ARG A 63 8.22 12.09 -13.41
C ARG A 63 8.37 12.94 -14.68
N GLY A 64 9.59 12.97 -15.24
CA GLY A 64 9.88 13.78 -16.42
C GLY A 64 9.12 13.36 -17.68
N ASN A 65 8.55 12.16 -17.70
CA ASN A 65 7.70 11.67 -18.78
C ASN A 65 6.31 11.30 -18.23
N HIS A 66 5.27 12.04 -18.65
CA HIS A 66 3.90 11.76 -18.22
C HIS A 66 3.30 10.46 -18.80
N ARG A 67 3.93 9.85 -19.81
CA ARG A 67 3.52 8.52 -20.28
C ARG A 67 4.05 7.39 -19.39
N PHE A 68 5.23 7.58 -18.81
CA PHE A 68 5.88 6.57 -17.99
C PHE A 68 6.55 7.22 -16.78
N VAL A 69 6.05 6.90 -15.58
CA VAL A 69 6.55 7.40 -14.30
C VAL A 69 7.02 6.23 -13.46
N PRO A 70 8.29 5.85 -13.53
CA PRO A 70 8.83 4.81 -12.66
C PRO A 70 9.07 5.32 -11.25
N GLY A 71 8.97 4.40 -10.29
CA GLY A 71 9.29 4.61 -8.88
C GLY A 71 10.06 3.42 -8.31
N PHE A 72 10.99 3.72 -7.43
CA PHE A 72 11.71 2.72 -6.65
C PHE A 72 11.56 3.05 -5.17
N LEU A 73 11.17 2.04 -4.37
CA LEU A 73 10.93 2.18 -2.94
C LEU A 73 11.71 1.14 -2.17
N VAL A 74 12.22 1.54 -1.02
CA VAL A 74 12.84 0.66 -0.03
C VAL A 74 12.12 0.87 1.29
N ASP A 75 11.76 -0.21 1.95
CA ASP A 75 11.20 -0.20 3.30
C ASP A 75 11.99 -1.18 4.17
N SER A 76 12.49 -0.69 5.30
CA SER A 76 13.17 -1.51 6.32
C SER A 76 12.32 -1.50 7.57
N GLN A 77 11.71 -2.63 7.90
CA GLN A 77 10.84 -2.80 9.06
C GLN A 77 11.49 -3.66 10.13
N THR A 78 11.48 -3.15 11.35
CA THR A 78 11.93 -3.87 12.56
C THR A 78 10.74 -4.20 13.43
N ARG A 79 10.66 -5.44 13.88
CA ARG A 79 9.71 -5.98 14.87
C ARG A 79 10.49 -6.70 15.97
N PRO A 80 9.88 -7.11 17.08
CA PRO A 80 10.58 -7.85 18.14
C PRO A 80 11.30 -9.11 17.65
N THR A 81 10.84 -9.70 16.55
CA THR A 81 11.39 -10.93 15.97
C THR A 81 12.49 -10.69 14.93
N GLY A 82 12.84 -9.46 14.61
CA GLY A 82 13.93 -9.11 13.70
C GLY A 82 13.64 -7.95 12.75
N THR A 83 14.51 -7.76 11.78
CA THR A 83 14.40 -6.70 10.76
C THR A 83 14.36 -7.33 9.38
N GLN A 84 13.43 -6.88 8.54
CA GLN A 84 13.36 -7.29 7.13
C GLN A 84 13.25 -6.07 6.23
N GLN A 85 13.85 -6.15 5.06
CA GLN A 85 13.82 -5.12 4.03
C GLN A 85 12.95 -5.58 2.86
N ASN A 86 12.22 -4.63 2.27
CA ASN A 86 11.44 -4.83 1.06
C ASN A 86 11.83 -3.81 0.01
N TYR A 87 12.07 -4.28 -1.20
CA TYR A 87 12.43 -3.48 -2.36
C TYR A 87 11.29 -3.53 -3.35
N THR A 88 10.82 -2.37 -3.80
CA THR A 88 9.70 -2.27 -4.73
C THR A 88 10.08 -1.41 -5.92
N PHE A 89 9.93 -1.95 -7.11
CA PHE A 89 9.86 -1.19 -8.34
C PHE A 89 8.41 -1.08 -8.76
N MET A 90 7.96 0.11 -9.09
CA MET A 90 6.62 0.34 -9.60
C MET A 90 6.63 1.37 -10.72
N SER A 91 5.59 1.36 -11.53
CA SER A 91 5.44 2.37 -12.58
C SER A 91 3.97 2.70 -12.81
N TYR A 92 3.76 3.96 -13.15
CA TYR A 92 2.52 4.46 -13.72
C TYR A 92 2.73 4.59 -15.23
N MET A 93 1.80 4.07 -16.03
CA MET A 93 1.91 4.09 -17.47
C MET A 93 0.59 4.55 -18.12
N ASN A 94 0.64 5.67 -18.84
CA ASN A 94 -0.46 6.16 -19.66
C ASN A 94 -0.37 5.55 -21.05
N TRP A 95 -1.30 4.65 -21.38
CA TRP A 95 -1.38 4.02 -22.70
C TRP A 95 -2.13 4.90 -23.69
N THR A 96 -3.26 5.46 -23.24
CA THR A 96 -4.09 6.38 -24.00
C THR A 96 -4.60 7.50 -23.09
N GLU A 97 -5.35 8.46 -23.61
CA GLU A 97 -6.00 9.49 -22.81
C GLU A 97 -7.04 8.92 -21.84
N SER A 98 -7.62 7.76 -22.16
CA SER A 98 -8.69 7.12 -21.38
C SER A 98 -8.26 5.89 -20.61
N PHE A 99 -7.04 5.38 -20.82
CA PHE A 99 -6.56 4.15 -20.17
C PHE A 99 -5.15 4.30 -19.64
N TYR A 100 -4.95 3.96 -18.39
CA TYR A 100 -3.65 3.90 -17.74
C TYR A 100 -3.53 2.71 -16.80
N THR A 101 -2.31 2.31 -16.50
CA THR A 101 -2.01 1.23 -15.56
C THR A 101 -1.05 1.69 -14.47
N VAL A 102 -1.20 1.08 -13.30
CA VAL A 102 -0.20 1.07 -12.24
C VAL A 102 0.25 -0.38 -12.08
N GLN A 103 1.54 -0.60 -12.11
CA GLN A 103 2.11 -1.93 -12.02
C GLN A 103 3.35 -1.91 -11.13
N GLY A 104 3.65 -3.03 -10.48
CA GLY A 104 4.79 -3.12 -9.60
C GLY A 104 5.26 -4.54 -9.38
N VAL A 105 6.51 -4.63 -8.99
CA VAL A 105 7.12 -5.84 -8.46
C VAL A 105 7.83 -5.49 -7.18
N SER A 106 7.65 -6.29 -6.14
CA SER A 106 8.40 -6.15 -4.90
C SER A 106 8.97 -7.47 -4.44
N GLY A 107 10.01 -7.39 -3.64
CA GLY A 107 10.64 -8.57 -3.08
C GLY A 107 11.40 -8.26 -1.79
N ALA A 108 11.37 -9.23 -0.88
CA ALA A 108 12.09 -9.18 0.37
C ALA A 108 13.03 -10.39 0.47
N PRO A 109 14.34 -10.17 0.61
CA PRO A 109 15.27 -11.26 0.90
C PRO A 109 14.84 -12.02 2.14
N GLN A 110 14.76 -13.33 2.03
CA GLN A 110 14.42 -14.21 3.14
C GLN A 110 15.66 -14.98 3.55
N ARG A 111 16.00 -14.91 4.84
CA ARG A 111 17.08 -15.68 5.42
C ARG A 111 16.53 -16.79 6.29
N SER A 112 17.20 -17.94 6.27
CA SER A 112 16.79 -19.08 7.09
C SER A 112 16.83 -18.71 8.58
N GLY A 113 15.73 -19.01 9.30
CA GLY A 113 15.60 -18.71 10.73
C GLY A 113 15.16 -17.28 11.07
N GLU A 114 15.02 -16.39 10.10
CA GLU A 114 14.48 -15.05 10.32
C GLU A 114 12.95 -15.00 10.15
N ALA A 115 12.34 -14.06 10.85
CA ALA A 115 10.91 -13.82 10.72
C ALA A 115 10.56 -13.22 9.35
N ILE A 116 9.49 -13.69 8.74
CA ILE A 116 9.03 -13.26 7.42
C ILE A 116 7.90 -12.25 7.60
N TYR A 117 8.11 -11.00 7.19
CA TYR A 117 7.11 -9.92 7.25
C TYR A 117 6.58 -9.53 5.89
N PHE A 118 7.42 -9.63 4.88
CA PHE A 118 7.11 -9.28 3.50
C PHE A 118 7.15 -10.51 2.61
N PRO A 119 6.35 -10.55 1.54
CA PRO A 119 6.45 -11.59 0.53
C PRO A 119 7.88 -11.67 -0.04
N LYS A 120 8.34 -12.89 -0.32
CA LYS A 120 9.57 -13.14 -1.07
C LYS A 120 9.50 -12.44 -2.43
N VAL A 121 8.33 -12.54 -3.08
CA VAL A 121 8.03 -11.85 -4.34
C VAL A 121 6.56 -11.47 -4.37
N ARG A 122 6.26 -10.30 -4.91
CA ARG A 122 4.91 -9.83 -5.18
C ARG A 122 4.86 -9.09 -6.52
N TYR A 123 3.80 -9.34 -7.27
CA TYR A 123 3.47 -8.67 -8.52
C TYR A 123 2.11 -8.00 -8.38
N ASP A 124 2.02 -6.75 -8.83
CA ASP A 124 0.80 -5.96 -8.82
C ASP A 124 0.56 -5.37 -10.21
N ILE A 125 -0.67 -5.41 -10.67
CA ILE A 125 -1.13 -4.66 -11.83
C ILE A 125 -2.54 -4.17 -11.60
N LYS A 126 -2.82 -2.90 -11.90
CA LYS A 126 -4.16 -2.31 -11.84
C LYS A 126 -4.36 -1.41 -13.04
N GLY A 127 -5.39 -1.69 -13.82
CA GLY A 127 -5.83 -0.88 -14.95
C GLY A 127 -6.95 0.08 -14.54
N TYR A 128 -6.97 1.24 -15.18
CA TYR A 128 -7.91 2.32 -14.92
C TYR A 128 -8.49 2.83 -16.23
N TRP A 129 -9.82 2.90 -16.30
CA TRP A 129 -10.59 3.28 -17.49
C TRP A 129 -11.43 4.52 -17.19
N LYS A 130 -11.10 5.63 -17.84
CA LYS A 130 -11.95 6.85 -17.82
C LYS A 130 -13.12 6.63 -18.76
N LEU A 131 -14.34 6.69 -18.23
CA LEU A 131 -15.55 6.45 -19.01
C LEU A 131 -15.94 7.68 -19.84
N PRO A 132 -16.03 7.59 -21.18
CA PRO A 132 -16.66 8.62 -21.98
C PRO A 132 -18.20 8.51 -21.85
N PRO A 133 -18.97 9.59 -21.76
CA PRO A 133 -18.57 10.99 -21.74
C PRO A 133 -18.20 11.50 -20.33
N ALA A 134 -18.40 10.70 -19.29
CA ALA A 134 -18.20 11.08 -17.88
C ALA A 134 -16.72 10.96 -17.48
N LYS A 135 -15.85 11.81 -18.03
CA LYS A 135 -14.39 11.80 -17.76
C LYS A 135 -14.00 11.86 -16.27
N ASN A 136 -14.94 12.26 -15.43
CA ASN A 136 -14.75 12.32 -13.97
C ASN A 136 -14.90 10.95 -13.29
N PHE A 137 -15.40 9.94 -13.99
CA PHE A 137 -15.61 8.62 -13.47
C PHE A 137 -14.64 7.63 -14.12
N VAL A 138 -13.95 6.85 -13.29
CA VAL A 138 -12.94 5.89 -13.72
C VAL A 138 -13.27 4.53 -13.11
N LEU A 139 -13.37 3.50 -13.94
CA LEU A 139 -13.42 2.12 -13.48
C LEU A 139 -12.00 1.60 -13.31
N ALA A 140 -11.81 0.72 -12.35
CA ALA A 140 -10.53 0.08 -12.10
C ALA A 140 -10.68 -1.42 -11.91
N ALA A 141 -9.74 -2.18 -12.45
CA ALA A 141 -9.60 -3.60 -12.19
C ALA A 141 -8.13 -3.93 -11.97
N GLY A 142 -7.84 -4.82 -11.04
CA GLY A 142 -6.48 -5.14 -10.68
C GLY A 142 -6.29 -6.60 -10.26
N TYR A 143 -5.05 -7.00 -10.29
CA TYR A 143 -4.60 -8.31 -9.86
C TYR A 143 -3.28 -8.19 -9.11
N THR A 144 -3.18 -8.87 -7.97
CA THR A 144 -1.96 -9.03 -7.21
C THR A 144 -1.68 -10.52 -7.02
N ARG A 145 -0.44 -10.94 -7.26
CA ARG A 145 0.08 -12.23 -6.83
C ARG A 145 1.20 -12.01 -5.83
N PHE A 146 1.19 -12.76 -4.76
CA PHE A 146 2.24 -12.72 -3.75
C PHE A 146 2.67 -14.15 -3.36
N ASP A 147 3.95 -14.28 -3.03
CA ASP A 147 4.57 -15.54 -2.63
C ASP A 147 5.47 -15.29 -1.43
N PHE A 148 5.21 -16.02 -0.34
CA PHE A 148 6.06 -16.02 0.86
C PHE A 148 7.08 -17.18 0.84
N GLY A 149 7.11 -18.00 -0.22
CA GLY A 149 7.81 -19.26 -0.24
C GLY A 149 7.04 -20.33 0.54
N ASN A 150 7.67 -20.88 1.57
CA ASN A 150 6.94 -21.66 2.57
C ASN A 150 6.63 -20.75 3.76
N PRO A 151 5.40 -20.32 4.05
CA PRO A 151 4.19 -21.14 4.12
C PRO A 151 3.18 -20.97 3.01
N GLY A 152 3.36 -20.11 2.00
CA GLY A 152 2.37 -20.10 0.96
C GLY A 152 2.34 -18.87 0.05
N HIS A 153 1.38 -18.88 -0.85
CA HIS A 153 1.16 -17.82 -1.85
C HIS A 153 -0.33 -17.50 -1.97
N GLY A 154 -0.65 -16.41 -2.62
CA GLY A 154 -2.03 -16.05 -2.86
C GLY A 154 -2.20 -15.06 -4.00
N ASN A 155 -3.48 -14.82 -4.30
CA ASN A 155 -3.93 -13.92 -5.33
C ASN A 155 -4.93 -12.93 -4.73
N ILE A 156 -4.93 -11.70 -5.20
CA ILE A 156 -5.94 -10.70 -4.88
C ILE A 156 -6.49 -10.15 -6.19
N TYR A 157 -7.79 -10.26 -6.38
CA TYR A 157 -8.51 -9.63 -7.46
C TYR A 157 -9.14 -8.34 -6.93
N ASN A 158 -8.99 -7.24 -7.63
CA ASN A 158 -9.52 -5.95 -7.25
C ASN A 158 -10.48 -5.42 -8.32
N LEU A 159 -11.62 -4.93 -7.89
CA LEU A 159 -12.54 -4.11 -8.68
C LEU A 159 -12.75 -2.79 -7.96
N GLY A 160 -12.70 -1.70 -8.68
CA GLY A 160 -12.82 -0.38 -8.07
C GLY A 160 -13.44 0.66 -9.00
N ALA A 161 -13.80 1.77 -8.40
CA ALA A 161 -14.26 2.94 -9.11
C ALA A 161 -13.69 4.20 -8.45
N LEU A 162 -13.34 5.19 -9.28
CA LEU A 162 -12.87 6.49 -8.82
C LEU A 162 -13.77 7.57 -9.38
N TYR A 163 -14.01 8.57 -8.56
CA TYR A 163 -14.73 9.78 -8.94
C TYR A 163 -13.88 11.01 -8.64
N TYR A 164 -13.70 11.86 -9.63
CA TYR A 164 -12.95 13.11 -9.55
C TYR A 164 -13.88 14.30 -9.60
N HIS A 165 -13.81 15.18 -8.63
CA HIS A 165 -14.54 16.45 -8.66
C HIS A 165 -13.66 17.59 -8.13
N LYS A 166 -13.19 18.46 -9.03
CA LYS A 166 -12.29 19.58 -8.70
C LYS A 166 -11.04 19.07 -7.92
N LYS A 167 -10.98 19.35 -6.62
CA LYS A 167 -9.89 18.95 -5.71
C LYS A 167 -10.18 17.65 -4.96
N LEU A 168 -11.36 17.07 -5.14
CA LEU A 168 -11.81 15.88 -4.44
C LEU A 168 -11.61 14.65 -5.33
N VAL A 169 -11.07 13.61 -4.74
CA VAL A 169 -10.99 12.27 -5.33
C VAL A 169 -11.60 11.30 -4.33
N VAL A 170 -12.55 10.50 -4.80
CA VAL A 170 -13.14 9.40 -4.03
C VAL A 170 -12.85 8.12 -4.77
N GLU A 171 -12.33 7.12 -4.08
CA GLU A 171 -12.05 5.81 -4.63
C GLU A 171 -12.68 4.73 -3.74
N GLY A 172 -13.44 3.83 -4.35
CA GLY A 172 -13.95 2.61 -3.73
C GLY A 172 -13.33 1.38 -4.35
N ASN A 173 -12.98 0.39 -3.53
CA ASN A 173 -12.40 -0.87 -3.96
C ASN A 173 -13.06 -2.06 -3.27
N LEU A 174 -13.28 -3.13 -4.04
CA LEU A 174 -13.64 -4.45 -3.57
C LEU A 174 -12.49 -5.40 -3.88
N PHE A 175 -12.09 -6.20 -2.90
CA PHE A 175 -11.03 -7.18 -3.03
C PHE A 175 -11.57 -8.58 -2.80
N VAL A 176 -11.19 -9.49 -3.67
CA VAL A 176 -11.42 -10.93 -3.51
C VAL A 176 -10.06 -11.59 -3.38
N ASN A 177 -9.81 -12.16 -2.21
CA ASN A 177 -8.52 -12.74 -1.84
C ASN A 177 -8.60 -14.26 -1.91
N GLN A 178 -7.59 -14.89 -2.48
CA GLN A 178 -7.39 -16.34 -2.50
C GLN A 178 -6.04 -16.65 -1.86
N SER A 179 -6.01 -17.52 -0.87
CA SER A 179 -4.79 -17.97 -0.20
C SER A 179 -4.57 -19.45 -0.36
N ARG A 180 -3.33 -19.86 -0.60
CA ARG A 180 -2.89 -21.25 -0.75
C ARG A 180 -1.75 -21.58 0.21
N PRO A 181 -1.65 -22.82 0.66
CA PRO A 181 -2.52 -23.97 0.43
C PRO A 181 -3.87 -23.83 1.14
N GLY A 182 -4.85 -24.66 0.75
CA GLY A 182 -6.18 -24.67 1.35
C GLY A 182 -7.26 -24.00 0.49
N ASP A 183 -6.86 -23.24 -0.54
CA ASP A 183 -7.77 -22.56 -1.50
C ASP A 183 -8.86 -21.72 -0.81
N LEU A 184 -8.43 -20.94 0.19
CA LEU A 184 -9.31 -20.15 1.03
C LEU A 184 -9.64 -18.81 0.36
N TRP A 185 -10.92 -18.46 0.35
CA TRP A 185 -11.42 -17.22 -0.23
C TRP A 185 -11.96 -16.27 0.84
N SER A 186 -11.69 -15.00 0.64
CA SER A 186 -12.24 -13.93 1.48
C SER A 186 -12.49 -12.65 0.69
N THR A 187 -13.33 -11.79 1.23
CA THR A 187 -13.65 -10.50 0.63
C THR A 187 -13.38 -9.38 1.61
N SER A 188 -12.86 -8.28 1.08
CA SER A 188 -12.67 -7.04 1.82
C SER A 188 -12.93 -5.85 0.90
N GLY A 189 -13.08 -4.67 1.48
CA GLY A 189 -13.31 -3.46 0.71
C GLY A 189 -12.66 -2.26 1.36
N SER A 190 -12.47 -1.21 0.58
CA SER A 190 -11.98 0.08 1.09
C SER A 190 -12.63 1.26 0.37
N VAL A 191 -12.72 2.36 1.08
CA VAL A 191 -13.09 3.67 0.53
C VAL A 191 -12.01 4.66 0.91
N SER A 192 -11.54 5.43 -0.07
CA SER A 192 -10.55 6.50 0.11
C SER A 192 -11.15 7.82 -0.35
N VAL A 193 -10.94 8.85 0.44
CA VAL A 193 -11.30 10.22 0.10
C VAL A 193 -10.04 11.07 0.18
N GLN A 194 -9.73 11.78 -0.89
CA GLN A 194 -8.57 12.66 -0.95
C GLN A 194 -9.01 14.05 -1.39
N TYR A 195 -8.43 15.08 -0.78
CA TYR A 195 -8.70 16.46 -1.10
C TYR A 195 -7.41 17.27 -1.12
N GLY A 196 -7.20 18.03 -2.19
CA GLY A 196 -6.02 18.86 -2.28
C GLY A 196 -5.69 19.34 -3.68
N THR A 197 -4.50 19.89 -3.80
CA THR A 197 -3.92 20.38 -5.06
C THR A 197 -2.43 20.08 -5.06
N GLU A 198 -1.92 19.48 -6.14
CA GLU A 198 -0.49 19.22 -6.31
C GLU A 198 0.28 20.55 -6.22
N GLY A 199 1.47 20.50 -5.62
CA GLY A 199 2.30 21.68 -5.35
C GLY A 199 1.87 22.49 -4.13
N LYS A 200 0.72 22.20 -3.50
CA LYS A 200 0.23 22.91 -2.31
C LYS A 200 0.05 21.97 -1.12
N TYR A 201 -1.00 21.17 -1.15
CA TYR A 201 -1.29 20.20 -0.11
C TYR A 201 -2.20 19.08 -0.62
N TRP A 202 -2.13 17.95 0.05
CA TRP A 202 -3.08 16.85 -0.03
C TRP A 202 -3.42 16.34 1.37
N PHE A 203 -4.68 16.11 1.59
CA PHE A 203 -5.21 15.39 2.72
C PHE A 203 -5.89 14.12 2.21
N GLY A 204 -5.73 13.01 2.89
CA GLY A 204 -6.40 11.77 2.51
C GLY A 204 -6.80 10.95 3.71
N LEU A 205 -7.96 10.32 3.58
CA LEU A 205 -8.53 9.39 4.55
C LEU A 205 -8.92 8.13 3.80
N THR A 206 -8.50 6.97 4.31
CA THR A 206 -8.89 5.67 3.78
C THR A 206 -9.44 4.83 4.92
N ALA A 207 -10.63 4.28 4.73
CA ALA A 207 -11.21 3.29 5.61
C ALA A 207 -11.35 1.96 4.85
N GLY A 208 -11.03 0.87 5.50
CA GLY A 208 -11.13 -0.46 4.91
C GLY A 208 -11.60 -1.48 5.94
N GLY A 209 -12.16 -2.59 5.44
CA GLY A 209 -12.57 -3.68 6.30
C GLY A 209 -13.02 -4.90 5.52
N GLY A 210 -13.14 -6.00 6.22
CA GLY A 210 -13.57 -7.26 5.63
C GLY A 210 -12.97 -8.47 6.33
N ARG A 211 -13.08 -9.60 5.68
CA ARG A 211 -12.46 -10.84 6.17
C ARG A 211 -11.07 -10.98 5.57
N GLU A 212 -10.08 -11.08 6.43
CA GLU A 212 -8.71 -11.41 6.03
C GLU A 212 -8.45 -12.88 6.37
N LEU A 213 -7.72 -13.58 5.51
CA LEU A 213 -7.32 -14.95 5.72
C LEU A 213 -5.90 -14.96 6.29
N TYR A 214 -5.76 -15.58 7.45
CA TYR A 214 -4.46 -15.85 8.07
C TYR A 214 -4.27 -17.37 8.17
N ARG A 215 -3.08 -17.80 7.81
CA ARG A 215 -2.62 -19.11 8.17
C ARG A 215 -1.77 -18.98 9.44
N VAL A 216 -2.23 -19.59 10.51
CA VAL A 216 -1.40 -19.78 11.71
C VAL A 216 -0.57 -21.03 11.46
N GLU A 217 0.75 -20.89 11.34
CA GLU A 217 1.66 -22.02 11.41
C GLU A 217 1.73 -22.51 12.86
N SER A 218 0.82 -23.37 13.22
CA SER A 218 0.95 -24.24 14.38
C SER A 218 1.05 -25.69 13.91
N LEU A 219 1.45 -26.58 14.79
CA LEU A 219 1.48 -28.04 14.53
C LEU A 219 0.14 -28.60 14.06
N THR A 220 -0.95 -27.87 14.25
CA THR A 220 -2.25 -28.06 13.63
C THR A 220 -2.55 -26.87 12.73
N PRO A 221 -2.76 -27.06 11.42
CA PRO A 221 -3.11 -25.97 10.51
C PRO A 221 -4.50 -25.44 10.87
N LEU A 222 -4.56 -24.37 11.61
CA LEU A 222 -5.77 -23.63 11.90
C LEU A 222 -5.87 -22.48 10.90
N ASP A 223 -6.84 -22.58 9.99
CA ASP A 223 -7.22 -21.50 9.11
C ASP A 223 -8.05 -20.49 9.89
N VAL A 224 -7.42 -19.40 10.29
CA VAL A 224 -8.10 -18.34 11.03
C VAL A 224 -8.61 -17.30 10.04
N ARG A 225 -9.92 -17.16 9.98
CA ARG A 225 -10.60 -16.06 9.26
C ARG A 225 -10.85 -14.93 10.26
N LEU A 226 -10.11 -13.84 10.14
CA LEU A 226 -10.25 -12.69 10.99
C LEU A 226 -11.00 -11.57 10.28
N ASN A 227 -12.00 -11.00 10.96
CA ASN A 227 -12.51 -9.70 10.54
C ASN A 227 -11.45 -8.65 10.84
N SER A 228 -11.27 -7.71 9.93
CA SER A 228 -10.33 -6.60 10.10
C SER A 228 -11.01 -5.28 9.76
N PHE A 229 -10.54 -4.23 10.41
CA PHE A 229 -10.87 -2.85 10.11
C PHE A 229 -9.58 -2.04 10.06
N SER A 230 -9.47 -1.10 9.13
CA SER A 230 -8.36 -0.17 9.06
C SER A 230 -8.85 1.25 8.78
N LEU A 231 -8.12 2.21 9.33
CA LEU A 231 -8.29 3.63 9.08
C LEU A 231 -6.91 4.24 8.90
N ASP A 232 -6.68 4.87 7.76
CA ASP A 232 -5.42 5.52 7.41
C ASP A 232 -5.68 6.97 7.05
N LEU A 233 -4.89 7.86 7.61
CA LEU A 233 -4.93 9.29 7.38
C LEU A 233 -3.56 9.75 6.92
N PHE A 234 -3.50 10.63 5.92
CA PHE A 234 -2.27 11.31 5.56
C PHE A 234 -2.50 12.79 5.28
N TYR A 235 -1.47 13.58 5.55
CA TYR A 235 -1.37 14.99 5.16
C TYR A 235 -0.03 15.23 4.50
N ARG A 236 -0.06 15.74 3.25
CA ARG A 236 1.11 16.18 2.49
C ARG A 236 1.06 17.69 2.33
N ARG A 237 2.19 18.35 2.55
CA ARG A 237 2.34 19.79 2.38
C ARG A 237 3.64 20.11 1.66
N TRP A 238 3.56 20.98 0.67
CA TRP A 238 4.74 21.63 0.09
C TRP A 238 5.07 22.87 0.91
N ILE A 239 6.32 22.98 1.40
CA ILE A 239 6.86 24.16 2.08
C ILE A 239 7.36 25.14 1.02
N SER A 240 8.01 24.60 -0.02
CA SER A 240 8.50 25.31 -1.18
C SER A 240 8.24 24.49 -2.45
N ARG A 241 8.65 25.01 -3.61
CA ARG A 241 8.60 24.25 -4.87
C ARG A 241 9.40 22.94 -4.81
N HIS A 242 10.45 22.90 -4.01
CA HIS A 242 11.43 21.81 -3.97
C HIS A 242 11.30 20.91 -2.74
N VAL A 243 10.63 21.33 -1.71
CA VAL A 243 10.63 20.62 -0.41
C VAL A 243 9.23 20.57 0.17
N GLY A 244 8.92 19.45 0.78
CA GLY A 244 7.71 19.29 1.58
C GLY A 244 7.78 18.10 2.52
N TYR A 245 6.69 17.88 3.23
CA TYR A 245 6.58 16.79 4.19
C TYR A 245 5.26 16.03 4.02
N ILE A 246 5.25 14.82 4.57
CA ILE A 246 4.09 13.95 4.63
C ILE A 246 4.00 13.39 6.03
N PHE A 247 2.88 13.64 6.72
CA PHE A 247 2.53 12.97 7.96
C PHE A 247 1.44 11.93 7.70
N GLY A 248 1.47 10.85 8.46
CA GLY A 248 0.46 9.81 8.42
C GLY A 248 0.13 9.32 9.81
N ALA A 249 -1.13 8.90 9.98
CA ALA A 249 -1.60 8.16 11.14
C ALA A 249 -2.41 6.95 10.66
N SER A 250 -2.32 5.85 11.35
CA SER A 250 -3.04 4.63 11.00
C SER A 250 -3.59 3.94 12.23
N LEU A 251 -4.77 3.36 12.08
CA LEU A 251 -5.38 2.45 13.05
C LEU A 251 -5.74 1.17 12.32
N GLN A 252 -5.47 0.04 12.94
CA GLN A 252 -5.86 -1.27 12.43
C GLN A 252 -6.33 -2.13 13.59
N ASP A 253 -7.52 -2.69 13.44
CA ASP A 253 -8.06 -3.69 14.36
C ASP A 253 -8.21 -5.02 13.60
N LYS A 254 -7.51 -6.03 14.05
CA LYS A 254 -7.61 -7.40 13.57
C LYS A 254 -8.26 -8.28 14.62
N MET A 255 -9.34 -7.77 15.17
CA MET A 255 -10.22 -8.37 16.16
C MET A 255 -9.53 -9.29 17.17
N ASP A 256 -9.34 -10.56 16.83
CA ASP A 256 -8.78 -11.55 17.75
C ASP A 256 -7.25 -11.63 17.74
N ALA A 257 -6.58 -11.03 16.74
CA ALA A 257 -5.13 -11.07 16.64
C ALA A 257 -4.46 -9.92 17.40
N TYR A 258 -4.70 -8.67 16.97
CA TYR A 258 -4.09 -7.48 17.57
C TYR A 258 -4.78 -6.20 17.12
N ARG A 259 -4.52 -5.11 17.86
CA ARG A 259 -4.76 -3.73 17.41
C ARG A 259 -3.42 -3.03 17.21
N ARG A 260 -3.39 -2.18 16.21
CA ARG A 260 -2.20 -1.39 15.88
C ARG A 260 -2.60 0.07 15.67
N ALA A 261 -1.91 0.97 16.36
CA ALA A 261 -1.93 2.40 16.08
C ALA A 261 -0.55 2.81 15.57
N GLY A 262 -0.48 3.60 14.53
CA GLY A 262 0.78 3.98 13.92
C GLY A 262 0.84 5.44 13.53
N VAL A 263 2.05 6.00 13.51
CA VAL A 263 2.36 7.33 12.98
C VAL A 263 3.52 7.23 12.01
N SER A 264 3.55 8.11 11.02
CA SER A 264 4.66 8.20 10.07
C SER A 264 4.97 9.65 9.73
N ALA A 265 6.24 9.91 9.44
CA ALA A 265 6.69 11.21 8.95
C ALA A 265 7.69 10.98 7.82
N ARG A 266 7.57 11.74 6.75
CA ARG A 266 8.49 11.75 5.61
C ARG A 266 8.73 13.17 5.14
N MET A 267 9.94 13.43 4.70
CA MET A 267 10.25 14.61 3.89
C MET A 267 10.37 14.19 2.43
N PHE A 268 10.03 15.09 1.53
CA PHE A 268 10.28 14.90 0.11
C PHE A 268 10.98 16.11 -0.49
N PHE A 269 11.81 15.81 -1.49
CA PHE A 269 12.60 16.75 -2.24
C PHE A 269 12.29 16.57 -3.73
N GLU A 270 12.07 17.66 -4.43
CA GLU A 270 11.76 17.69 -5.86
C GLU A 270 12.81 18.51 -6.63
N PHE A 271 13.27 17.96 -7.76
CA PHE A 271 14.34 18.53 -8.59
C PHE A 271 13.91 18.64 -10.05
#